data_1c304e775756ec228fc9235f6d600b42
#
_entry.id   1c304e775756ec228fc9235f6d600b42
#
_cell.length_a   1.000
_cell.length_b   1.000
_cell.length_c   1.000
_cell.angle_alpha   90.00
_cell.angle_beta   90.00
_cell.angle_gamma   90.00
#
_symmetry.space_group_name_H-M   'P 1'
#
loop_
_entity.id
_entity.type
_entity.pdbx_description
1 polymer ?
#
loop_
_entity_poly.entity_id
_entity_poly.type
_entity_poly.pdbx_seq_one_letter_code
_entity_poly.pdbx_strand_id
1 'polypeptide(L)'
;VVFEINDVSDRLIVETHALKLVISKNCFGLAIYDSSGELVTRHAPYDLSAGNGDGPSCDSIPTAILKDPRTGKLSVRDSYMIDYDEHFYGFGERGSSLDAKGRDIPIWAYDCVGNHTPRMYKGIPFFMSSKGYGIYVNTSAPTRFDMGQWSFVSYTMYALADCLDYFFIYGPEFKSILPEY
;
A
#
# COMPACT_ATOMS: atom_id res chain seq x y z
N VAL A 1 -4.97 19.05 7.05
CA VAL A 1 -3.50 19.00 6.94
C VAL A 1 -3.05 20.21 6.13
N VAL A 2 -2.11 21.01 6.66
CA VAL A 2 -1.45 22.08 5.90
C VAL A 2 -0.30 21.45 5.13
N PHE A 3 -0.20 21.76 3.84
CA PHE A 3 0.85 21.23 2.98
C PHE A 3 1.34 22.29 1.99
N GLU A 4 2.56 22.13 1.54
CA GLU A 4 3.19 22.94 0.48
C GLU A 4 3.43 22.04 -0.74
N ILE A 5 3.24 22.61 -1.93
CA ILE A 5 3.50 21.94 -3.19
C ILE A 5 4.61 22.66 -3.92
N ASN A 6 5.67 21.93 -4.26
CA ASN A 6 6.76 22.39 -5.08
C ASN A 6 6.79 21.59 -6.39
N ASP A 7 6.43 22.28 -7.47
CA ASP A 7 6.38 21.70 -8.81
C ASP A 7 7.71 21.90 -9.53
N VAL A 8 8.51 20.85 -9.61
CA VAL A 8 9.80 20.84 -10.32
C VAL A 8 9.62 20.12 -11.66
N SER A 9 10.54 20.32 -12.61
CA SER A 9 10.40 19.87 -13.99
C SER A 9 10.05 18.37 -14.15
N ASP A 10 10.67 17.49 -13.35
CA ASP A 10 10.57 16.04 -13.44
C ASP A 10 9.76 15.39 -12.29
N ARG A 11 9.44 16.17 -11.24
CA ARG A 11 8.77 15.66 -10.04
C ARG A 11 7.87 16.70 -9.40
N LEU A 12 6.88 16.21 -8.65
CA LEU A 12 6.06 16.99 -7.73
C LEU A 12 6.48 16.62 -6.31
N ILE A 13 6.76 17.62 -5.49
CA ILE A 13 7.11 17.44 -4.09
C ILE A 13 5.97 18.03 -3.26
N VAL A 14 5.40 17.22 -2.37
CA VAL A 14 4.37 17.65 -1.42
C VAL A 14 4.94 17.48 -0.03
N GLU A 15 5.00 18.58 0.71
CA GLU A 15 5.56 18.60 2.07
C GLU A 15 4.51 18.99 3.08
N THR A 16 4.44 18.24 4.16
CA THR A 16 3.65 18.50 5.37
C THR A 16 4.62 18.69 6.54
N HIS A 17 4.08 18.96 7.74
CA HIS A 17 4.91 19.02 8.94
C HIS A 17 5.58 17.67 9.30
N ALA A 18 5.05 16.55 8.83
CA ALA A 18 5.51 15.20 9.19
C ALA A 18 6.08 14.39 8.03
N LEU A 19 5.64 14.68 6.80
CA LEU A 19 5.97 13.87 5.63
C LEU A 19 6.38 14.74 4.44
N LYS A 20 7.28 14.16 3.63
CA LYS A 20 7.62 14.64 2.30
C LYS A 20 7.33 13.56 1.28
N LEU A 21 6.44 13.86 0.33
CA LEU A 21 6.08 12.99 -0.79
C LEU A 21 6.81 13.46 -2.05
N VAL A 22 7.47 12.55 -2.72
CA VAL A 22 8.13 12.81 -4.01
C VAL A 22 7.44 11.97 -5.08
N ILE A 23 6.79 12.63 -6.03
CA ILE A 23 6.03 12.01 -7.11
C ILE A 23 6.76 12.28 -8.42
N SER A 24 7.18 11.22 -9.11
CA SER A 24 7.78 11.35 -10.44
C SER A 24 6.72 11.66 -11.49
N LYS A 25 7.01 12.61 -12.41
CA LYS A 25 6.12 12.99 -13.51
C LYS A 25 6.35 12.18 -14.79
N ASN A 26 7.58 11.72 -15.02
CA ASN A 26 7.94 11.02 -16.26
C ASN A 26 7.40 9.57 -16.29
N CYS A 27 7.37 8.96 -15.14
CA CYS A 27 6.72 7.68 -14.88
C CYS A 27 6.10 7.79 -13.50
N PHE A 28 4.86 7.43 -13.36
CA PHE A 28 4.19 7.55 -12.06
C PHE A 28 4.89 6.68 -11.01
N GLY A 29 5.51 7.34 -10.06
CA GLY A 29 6.19 6.71 -8.94
C GLY A 29 6.12 7.60 -7.71
N LEU A 30 5.93 7.02 -6.55
CA LEU A 30 5.80 7.71 -5.26
C LEU A 30 6.87 7.21 -4.30
N ALA A 31 7.55 8.14 -3.63
CA ALA A 31 8.37 7.87 -2.47
C ALA A 31 7.94 8.80 -1.32
N ILE A 32 7.87 8.26 -0.12
CA ILE A 32 7.41 8.96 1.08
C ILE A 32 8.54 8.94 2.10
N TYR A 33 8.93 10.12 2.54
CA TYR A 33 9.97 10.36 3.54
C TYR A 33 9.34 11.00 4.77
N ASP A 34 9.94 10.77 5.92
CA ASP A 34 9.59 11.46 7.15
C ASP A 34 10.23 12.87 7.21
N SER A 35 9.95 13.60 8.30
CA SER A 35 10.49 14.95 8.51
C SER A 35 12.01 14.99 8.74
N SER A 36 12.66 13.85 9.03
CA SER A 36 14.11 13.72 9.13
C SER A 36 14.78 13.48 7.77
N GLY A 37 13.97 13.15 6.74
CA GLY A 37 14.42 12.78 5.42
C GLY A 37 14.70 11.27 5.27
N GLU A 38 14.30 10.46 6.26
CA GLU A 38 14.38 9.00 6.15
C GLU A 38 13.23 8.44 5.31
N LEU A 39 13.54 7.45 4.46
CA LEU A 39 12.55 6.82 3.60
C LEU A 39 11.60 5.95 4.43
N VAL A 40 10.31 6.30 4.44
CA VAL A 40 9.25 5.53 5.10
C VAL A 40 8.80 4.37 4.21
N THR A 41 8.48 4.66 2.95
CA THR A 41 8.11 3.66 1.94
C THR A 41 8.17 4.25 0.55
N ARG A 42 8.15 3.40 -0.48
CA ARG A 42 8.08 3.81 -1.88
C ARG A 42 7.38 2.77 -2.74
N HIS A 43 6.91 3.17 -3.90
CA HIS A 43 6.40 2.24 -4.90
C HIS A 43 7.45 1.16 -5.24
N ALA A 44 6.96 -0.05 -5.44
CA ALA A 44 7.80 -1.17 -5.79
C ALA A 44 8.37 -0.99 -7.21
N PRO A 45 9.68 -1.17 -7.43
CA PRO A 45 10.23 -1.25 -8.77
C PRO A 45 9.72 -2.52 -9.45
N TYR A 46 9.45 -2.43 -10.75
CA TYR A 46 9.15 -3.61 -11.57
C TYR A 46 10.42 -4.46 -11.78
N ASP A 47 11.55 -3.81 -11.89
CA ASP A 47 12.87 -4.42 -12.01
C ASP A 47 13.69 -4.20 -10.72
N LEU A 48 14.05 -5.28 -10.05
CA LEU A 48 14.88 -5.27 -8.84
C LEU A 48 16.34 -4.84 -9.11
N SER A 49 16.77 -4.82 -10.38
CA SER A 49 18.10 -4.35 -10.78
C SER A 49 18.21 -2.83 -10.86
N ALA A 50 17.09 -2.11 -10.87
CA ALA A 50 17.07 -0.66 -10.82
C ALA A 50 17.54 -0.19 -9.43
N GLY A 51 18.75 0.27 -9.40
CA GLY A 51 19.53 0.53 -8.18
C GLY A 51 18.86 1.42 -7.13
N ASN A 52 19.44 1.45 -5.96
CA ASN A 52 19.09 2.24 -4.76
C ASN A 52 19.18 3.75 -5.00
N GLY A 53 18.47 4.27 -6.00
CA GLY A 53 18.38 5.72 -6.24
C GLY A 53 17.40 6.36 -5.25
N ASP A 54 17.73 7.56 -4.77
CA ASP A 54 16.92 8.39 -3.88
C ASP A 54 15.70 8.99 -4.63
N GLY A 55 14.77 8.16 -5.05
CA GLY A 55 13.57 8.61 -5.74
C GLY A 55 12.77 7.47 -6.36
N PRO A 56 11.54 7.75 -6.83
CA PRO A 56 10.74 6.75 -7.52
C PRO A 56 11.48 6.29 -8.80
N SER A 57 11.65 4.98 -8.96
CA SER A 57 12.26 4.40 -10.15
C SER A 57 11.31 4.49 -11.33
N CYS A 58 11.82 4.98 -12.47
CA CYS A 58 11.06 5.00 -13.73
C CYS A 58 10.93 3.62 -14.39
N ASP A 59 11.63 2.62 -13.90
CA ASP A 59 11.60 1.26 -14.43
C ASP A 59 10.48 0.40 -13.83
N SER A 60 9.59 1.01 -13.04
CA SER A 60 8.48 0.32 -12.38
C SER A 60 7.11 0.74 -12.91
N ILE A 61 6.18 -0.20 -12.93
CA ILE A 61 4.75 0.06 -13.13
C ILE A 61 4.03 -0.41 -11.85
N PRO A 62 4.16 0.33 -10.76
CA PRO A 62 3.57 -0.08 -9.48
C PRO A 62 2.04 -0.02 -9.54
N THR A 63 1.51 0.98 -10.25
CA THR A 63 0.09 1.25 -10.37
C THR A 63 -0.41 0.84 -11.75
N ALA A 64 -1.50 0.08 -11.81
CA ALA A 64 -2.10 -0.33 -13.08
C ALA A 64 -3.62 -0.46 -12.97
N ILE A 65 -4.30 -0.12 -14.06
CA ILE A 65 -5.71 -0.45 -14.28
C ILE A 65 -5.77 -1.60 -15.28
N LEU A 66 -6.38 -2.71 -14.87
CA LEU A 66 -6.52 -3.92 -15.65
C LEU A 66 -7.98 -4.11 -16.02
N LYS A 67 -8.24 -4.49 -17.28
CA LYS A 67 -9.57 -4.85 -17.76
C LYS A 67 -9.63 -6.35 -18.02
N ASP A 68 -10.53 -7.04 -17.36
CA ASP A 68 -10.79 -8.45 -17.67
C ASP A 68 -11.41 -8.56 -19.07
N PRO A 69 -10.74 -9.21 -20.03
CA PRO A 69 -11.22 -9.29 -21.41
C PRO A 69 -12.52 -10.08 -21.55
N ARG A 70 -12.87 -10.95 -20.60
CA ARG A 70 -14.09 -11.77 -20.66
C ARG A 70 -15.30 -11.06 -20.06
N THR A 71 -15.09 -10.33 -18.97
CA THR A 71 -16.20 -9.71 -18.22
C THR A 71 -16.29 -8.21 -18.42
N GLY A 72 -15.24 -7.58 -18.95
CA GLY A 72 -15.11 -6.13 -19.09
C GLY A 72 -14.92 -5.38 -17.77
N LYS A 73 -14.88 -6.10 -16.63
CA LYS A 73 -14.70 -5.49 -15.33
C LYS A 73 -13.29 -4.91 -15.18
N LEU A 74 -13.22 -3.77 -14.52
CA LEU A 74 -11.96 -3.12 -14.19
C LEU A 74 -11.47 -3.59 -12.82
N SER A 75 -10.17 -3.67 -12.68
CA SER A 75 -9.47 -3.76 -11.40
C SER A 75 -8.29 -2.81 -11.41
N VAL A 76 -8.02 -2.21 -10.28
CA VAL A 76 -6.88 -1.34 -10.07
C VAL A 76 -5.93 -1.96 -9.05
N ARG A 77 -4.64 -1.74 -9.24
CA ARG A 77 -3.61 -2.16 -8.28
C ARG A 77 -2.62 -1.04 -8.02
N ASP A 78 -2.04 -1.08 -6.84
CA ASP A 78 -0.89 -0.28 -6.46
C ASP A 78 0.07 -1.10 -5.59
N SER A 79 1.39 -0.94 -5.79
CA SER A 79 2.42 -1.80 -5.18
C SER A 79 3.50 -0.97 -4.52
N TYR A 80 3.87 -1.36 -3.30
CA TYR A 80 4.93 -0.75 -2.50
C TYR A 80 6.01 -1.77 -2.16
N MET A 81 7.20 -1.29 -1.91
CA MET A 81 8.30 -2.13 -1.44
C MET A 81 8.04 -2.65 -0.02
N ILE A 82 8.60 -3.82 0.27
CA ILE A 82 8.69 -4.39 1.61
C ILE A 82 10.16 -4.41 2.01
N ASP A 83 10.47 -3.81 3.14
CA ASP A 83 11.78 -3.96 3.76
C ASP A 83 11.95 -5.36 4.36
N TYR A 84 13.22 -5.79 4.50
CA TYR A 84 13.54 -7.11 5.02
C TYR A 84 12.94 -7.37 6.41
N ASP A 85 12.99 -6.39 7.31
CA ASP A 85 12.51 -6.43 8.70
C ASP A 85 11.12 -5.82 8.88
N GLU A 86 10.40 -5.53 7.79
CA GLU A 86 9.06 -4.97 7.85
C GLU A 86 8.01 -6.06 8.09
N HIS A 87 7.05 -5.78 8.95
CA HIS A 87 5.94 -6.64 9.32
C HIS A 87 4.61 -5.87 9.24
N PHE A 88 3.50 -6.59 9.01
CA PHE A 88 2.20 -5.99 8.75
C PHE A 88 1.13 -6.57 9.66
N TYR A 89 0.29 -5.70 10.22
CA TYR A 89 -0.73 -6.05 11.20
C TYR A 89 -2.06 -5.36 10.87
N GLY A 90 -3.18 -6.06 11.03
CA GLY A 90 -4.50 -5.48 10.78
C GLY A 90 -5.42 -6.41 10.00
N PHE A 91 -6.13 -5.85 9.00
CA PHE A 91 -7.07 -6.53 8.09
C PHE A 91 -8.34 -7.08 8.76
N GLY A 92 -8.67 -6.60 9.96
CA GLY A 92 -9.83 -7.02 10.71
C GLY A 92 -9.60 -8.31 11.52
N GLU A 93 -10.70 -8.96 11.87
CA GLU A 93 -10.70 -10.14 12.73
C GLU A 93 -10.48 -11.40 11.90
N ARG A 94 -9.33 -12.07 12.09
CA ARG A 94 -8.90 -13.25 11.31
C ARG A 94 -8.40 -14.38 12.19
N GLY A 95 -8.77 -15.61 11.88
CA GLY A 95 -8.26 -16.82 12.51
C GLY A 95 -6.89 -17.26 11.98
N SER A 96 -5.99 -16.31 11.67
CA SER A 96 -4.67 -16.57 11.12
C SER A 96 -3.57 -15.90 11.95
N SER A 97 -2.30 -16.03 11.56
CA SER A 97 -1.21 -15.33 12.23
C SER A 97 -1.49 -13.82 12.29
N LEU A 98 -1.09 -13.19 13.39
CA LEU A 98 -1.20 -11.75 13.56
C LEU A 98 -0.37 -10.99 12.52
N ASP A 99 0.84 -11.47 12.24
CA ASP A 99 1.68 -10.93 11.16
C ASP A 99 1.16 -11.42 9.80
N ALA A 100 0.89 -10.46 8.94
CA ALA A 100 0.38 -10.68 7.59
C ALA A 100 1.48 -10.81 6.52
N LYS A 101 2.75 -10.62 6.87
CA LYS A 101 3.86 -10.76 5.91
C LYS A 101 3.87 -12.14 5.24
N GLY A 102 4.05 -12.15 3.93
CA GLY A 102 4.04 -13.38 3.12
C GLY A 102 2.65 -13.97 2.86
N ARG A 103 1.57 -13.21 3.06
CA ARG A 103 0.20 -13.67 2.92
C ARG A 103 -0.58 -12.95 1.84
N ASP A 104 -1.58 -13.66 1.33
CA ASP A 104 -2.62 -13.12 0.47
C ASP A 104 -3.91 -12.95 1.28
N ILE A 105 -4.45 -11.75 1.32
CA ILE A 105 -5.54 -11.35 2.20
C ILE A 105 -6.70 -10.79 1.39
N PRO A 106 -7.72 -11.59 1.10
CA PRO A 106 -8.94 -11.09 0.50
C PRO A 106 -9.78 -10.35 1.55
N ILE A 107 -10.28 -9.18 1.20
CA ILE A 107 -11.25 -8.41 1.97
C ILE A 107 -12.59 -8.48 1.25
N TRP A 108 -13.37 -9.41 1.66
CA TRP A 108 -14.75 -9.60 1.23
C TRP A 108 -15.49 -10.38 2.30
N ALA A 109 -16.68 -9.92 2.67
CA ALA A 109 -17.50 -10.62 3.65
C ALA A 109 -18.04 -11.93 3.05
N TYR A 110 -17.58 -13.04 3.60
CA TYR A 110 -18.07 -14.36 3.25
C TYR A 110 -18.69 -15.02 4.47
N ASP A 111 -19.72 -15.83 4.26
CA ASP A 111 -20.19 -16.76 5.27
C ASP A 111 -19.16 -17.89 5.44
N CYS A 112 -18.35 -17.76 6.49
CA CYS A 112 -17.28 -18.70 6.80
C CYS A 112 -17.79 -19.71 7.82
N VAL A 113 -18.14 -20.90 7.38
CA VAL A 113 -18.39 -22.03 8.28
C VAL A 113 -17.03 -22.58 8.73
N GLY A 114 -16.57 -22.15 9.91
CA GLY A 114 -15.28 -22.55 10.49
C GLY A 114 -14.09 -21.63 10.11
N ASN A 115 -13.02 -21.71 10.91
CA ASN A 115 -11.87 -20.80 10.83
C ASN A 115 -10.71 -21.30 9.93
N HIS A 116 -11.00 -22.15 8.94
CA HIS A 116 -9.97 -22.82 8.15
C HIS A 116 -9.64 -22.14 6.81
N THR A 117 -10.24 -20.97 6.52
CA THR A 117 -10.05 -20.27 5.26
C THR A 117 -9.57 -18.83 5.51
N PRO A 118 -8.88 -18.20 4.55
CA PRO A 118 -8.52 -16.77 4.64
C PRO A 118 -9.75 -15.84 4.51
N ARG A 119 -10.94 -16.39 4.26
CA ARG A 119 -12.20 -15.67 4.14
C ARG A 119 -12.78 -15.42 5.53
N MET A 120 -13.24 -14.20 5.80
CA MET A 120 -13.70 -13.80 7.12
C MET A 120 -14.95 -12.92 7.01
N TYR A 121 -15.73 -12.83 8.11
CA TYR A 121 -16.89 -11.95 8.21
C TYR A 121 -16.52 -10.48 8.36
N LYS A 122 -15.44 -10.19 9.11
CA LYS A 122 -15.04 -8.84 9.49
C LYS A 122 -13.69 -8.46 8.87
N GLY A 123 -13.65 -8.48 7.53
CA GLY A 123 -12.50 -7.97 6.80
C GLY A 123 -12.51 -6.44 6.81
N ILE A 124 -11.40 -5.82 7.21
CA ILE A 124 -11.20 -4.38 7.21
C ILE A 124 -10.02 -4.08 6.27
N PRO A 125 -10.19 -3.22 5.25
CA PRO A 125 -9.13 -2.90 4.30
C PRO A 125 -8.12 -1.89 4.88
N PHE A 126 -7.66 -2.17 6.09
CA PHE A 126 -6.69 -1.36 6.84
C PHE A 126 -5.61 -2.26 7.43
N PHE A 127 -4.37 -1.80 7.29
CA PHE A 127 -3.22 -2.40 7.96
C PHE A 127 -2.24 -1.35 8.44
N MET A 128 -1.38 -1.76 9.37
CA MET A 128 -0.25 -0.98 9.87
C MET A 128 1.05 -1.73 9.58
N SER A 129 2.08 -0.98 9.18
CA SER A 129 3.45 -1.45 9.03
C SER A 129 4.27 -1.16 10.27
N SER A 130 5.20 -2.07 10.59
CA SER A 130 6.22 -1.85 11.63
C SER A 130 7.18 -0.70 11.32
N LYS A 131 7.13 -0.16 10.08
CA LYS A 131 7.88 1.05 9.66
C LYS A 131 7.17 2.37 10.02
N GLY A 132 6.10 2.31 10.81
CA GLY A 132 5.45 3.52 11.33
C GLY A 132 4.46 4.18 10.37
N TYR A 133 3.74 3.38 9.59
CA TYR A 133 2.64 3.87 8.76
C TYR A 133 1.48 2.87 8.72
N GLY A 134 0.32 3.36 8.32
CA GLY A 134 -0.83 2.53 8.00
C GLY A 134 -1.45 2.94 6.67
N ILE A 135 -2.14 2.00 6.03
CA ILE A 135 -2.92 2.27 4.82
C ILE A 135 -4.35 1.78 5.05
N TYR A 136 -5.30 2.69 4.80
CA TYR A 136 -6.73 2.38 4.74
C TYR A 136 -7.24 2.58 3.32
N VAL A 137 -7.72 1.50 2.69
CA VAL A 137 -8.33 1.58 1.36
C VAL A 137 -9.80 1.92 1.50
N ASN A 138 -10.19 3.11 1.03
CA ASN A 138 -11.53 3.67 1.13
C ASN A 138 -12.40 3.18 -0.03
N THR A 139 -12.89 1.94 0.06
CA THR A 139 -13.75 1.36 -0.98
C THR A 139 -14.72 0.35 -0.40
N SER A 140 -15.91 0.26 -1.00
CA SER A 140 -16.86 -0.83 -0.78
C SER A 140 -16.71 -1.99 -1.77
N ALA A 141 -15.82 -1.86 -2.75
CA ALA A 141 -15.54 -2.91 -3.71
C ALA A 141 -14.71 -4.05 -3.08
N PRO A 142 -14.79 -5.27 -3.60
CA PRO A 142 -13.89 -6.34 -3.20
C PRO A 142 -12.43 -5.92 -3.36
N THR A 143 -11.66 -6.05 -2.28
CA THR A 143 -10.23 -5.77 -2.27
C THR A 143 -9.43 -7.03 -1.91
N ARG A 144 -8.15 -6.99 -2.26
CA ARG A 144 -7.19 -8.04 -1.96
C ARG A 144 -5.84 -7.40 -1.69
N PHE A 145 -5.14 -7.89 -0.69
CA PHE A 145 -3.80 -7.46 -0.35
C PHE A 145 -2.85 -8.67 -0.46
N ASP A 146 -1.94 -8.59 -1.40
CA ASP A 146 -0.78 -9.49 -1.44
C ASP A 146 0.34 -8.85 -0.61
N MET A 147 0.60 -9.40 0.55
CA MET A 147 1.58 -8.86 1.51
C MET A 147 2.95 -9.54 1.38
N GLY A 148 3.38 -9.80 0.14
CA GLY A 148 4.66 -10.45 -0.13
C GLY A 148 4.55 -11.95 -0.38
N GLN A 149 3.39 -12.49 -0.70
CA GLN A 149 3.22 -13.90 -1.05
C GLN A 149 3.75 -14.20 -2.45
N TRP A 150 3.43 -13.34 -3.42
CA TRP A 150 3.88 -13.50 -4.81
C TRP A 150 5.24 -12.87 -5.06
N SER A 151 5.53 -11.77 -4.36
CA SER A 151 6.79 -11.07 -4.42
C SER A 151 7.22 -10.71 -3.00
N PHE A 152 8.22 -11.37 -2.46
CA PHE A 152 8.70 -11.14 -1.08
C PHE A 152 9.33 -9.76 -0.85
N VAL A 153 9.49 -8.97 -1.92
CA VAL A 153 10.07 -7.61 -1.88
C VAL A 153 9.01 -6.51 -2.06
N SER A 154 7.75 -6.90 -2.29
CA SER A 154 6.67 -5.92 -2.47
C SER A 154 5.32 -6.43 -1.96
N TYR A 155 4.51 -5.52 -1.44
CA TYR A 155 3.09 -5.77 -1.25
C TYR A 155 2.28 -5.04 -2.31
N THR A 156 1.12 -5.61 -2.64
CA THR A 156 0.23 -5.06 -3.65
C THR A 156 -1.21 -5.00 -3.14
N MET A 157 -1.82 -3.85 -3.27
CA MET A 157 -3.24 -3.62 -3.03
C MET A 157 -4.01 -3.75 -4.33
N TYR A 158 -5.12 -4.49 -4.33
CA TYR A 158 -6.02 -4.65 -5.46
C TYR A 158 -7.43 -4.24 -5.07
N ALA A 159 -8.14 -3.56 -5.97
CA ALA A 159 -9.57 -3.32 -5.84
C ALA A 159 -10.28 -3.66 -7.16
N LEU A 160 -11.46 -4.28 -7.07
CA LEU A 160 -12.34 -4.51 -8.23
C LEU A 160 -13.14 -3.23 -8.52
N ALA A 161 -12.45 -2.17 -8.93
CA ALA A 161 -12.96 -0.84 -9.18
C ALA A 161 -12.17 -0.19 -10.33
N ASP A 162 -12.59 0.97 -10.75
CA ASP A 162 -11.94 1.83 -11.75
C ASP A 162 -10.97 2.86 -11.13
N CYS A 163 -11.00 2.98 -9.80
CA CYS A 163 -10.07 3.83 -9.04
C CYS A 163 -9.65 3.14 -7.73
N LEU A 164 -8.52 3.55 -7.20
CA LEU A 164 -8.02 3.16 -5.88
C LEU A 164 -7.88 4.42 -5.04
N ASP A 165 -8.79 4.57 -4.07
CA ASP A 165 -8.79 5.64 -3.09
C ASP A 165 -8.31 5.07 -1.76
N TYR A 166 -7.25 5.66 -1.18
CA TYR A 166 -6.73 5.23 0.11
C TYR A 166 -6.09 6.37 0.89
N PHE A 167 -6.06 6.21 2.20
CA PHE A 167 -5.38 7.09 3.13
C PHE A 167 -4.07 6.47 3.57
N PHE A 168 -2.99 7.26 3.44
CA PHE A 168 -1.70 6.95 4.04
C PHE A 168 -1.63 7.66 5.39
N ILE A 169 -1.54 6.89 6.46
CA ILE A 169 -1.54 7.38 7.84
C ILE A 169 -0.15 7.18 8.42
N TYR A 170 0.53 8.26 8.76
CA TYR A 170 1.87 8.22 9.33
C TYR A 170 1.83 8.34 10.85
N GLY A 171 2.63 7.50 11.51
CA GLY A 171 2.84 7.55 12.96
C GLY A 171 3.97 6.58 13.33
N PRO A 172 5.02 7.04 14.02
CA PRO A 172 6.21 6.23 14.30
C PRO A 172 5.91 5.01 15.18
N GLU A 173 4.76 5.00 15.85
CA GLU A 173 4.28 3.88 16.66
C GLU A 173 2.83 3.55 16.30
N PHE A 174 2.41 2.30 16.45
CA PHE A 174 1.03 1.86 16.17
C PHE A 174 -0.04 2.67 16.92
N LYS A 175 0.27 3.04 18.18
CA LYS A 175 -0.63 3.89 18.97
C LYS A 175 -0.80 5.31 18.40
N SER A 176 0.11 5.78 17.56
CA SER A 176 0.00 7.07 16.88
C SER A 176 -0.79 6.98 15.59
N ILE A 177 -0.85 5.79 14.97
CA ILE A 177 -1.62 5.54 13.74
C ILE A 177 -3.10 5.35 14.05
N LEU A 178 -3.43 4.59 15.12
CA LEU A 178 -4.80 4.21 15.44
C LEU A 178 -5.77 5.37 15.69
N PRO A 179 -5.39 6.48 16.34
CA PRO A 179 -6.27 7.63 16.54
C PRO A 179 -6.59 8.39 15.24
N GLU A 180 -5.72 8.27 14.23
CA GLU A 180 -5.89 8.93 12.92
C GLU A 180 -6.74 8.09 11.94
N TYR A 181 -6.89 6.80 12.22
CA TYR A 181 -7.75 5.86 11.51
C TYR A 181 -9.21 6.00 11.97
#